data_0703db70605db77089a0037031ac574a
#
_entry.id   0703db70605db77089a0037031ac574a
#
_cell.length_a   1.000
_cell.length_b   1.000
_cell.length_c   1.000
_cell.angle_alpha   90.00
_cell.angle_beta   90.00
_cell.angle_gamma   90.00
#
_symmetry.space_group_name_H-M   'P 1'
#
loop_
_entity.id
_entity.type
_entity.pdbx_description
1 polymer ?
#
loop_
_entity_poly.entity_id
_entity_poly.type
_entity_poly.pdbx_seq_one_letter_code
_entity_poly.pdbx_strand_id
1 'polypeptide(L)'
;MSQIPFKPRTLGLIAAAVLVLVAVVLFANRTPTPDPAKQPAVAGTASAGKPSLTVALTEAKRGMLPIKLAANGSVAAWQEASIGAEASGLRVAELHASVGDTVKKGQLLASFASESVQADVALARATVAEAQANAQEALANGDRARAIQGTGAISAQQINQYLTQEQTAQARVASAKAQLDAQLLRLKQTQLLSPDNGIVSSRSATVGSVMAAGSEMFRLIRQGRLEWRGEVTSAELGRLSAGTGVVVTAPGGTQVKGRVRTLAPTVDATTRNGLVYVDLLQPVAGNKSMVNAFKPGMYARGEFELGQSAALSVPQTAVVVRDGFSYVYRVGTDNRVTQLKVQTGRILGDHIEIQSGVKPEDKLVASGGSFLSDGDLVRVVNAAPAQSVPAQAASK
;
A
#
# COMPACT_ATOMS: atom_id res chain seq x y z
N MET A 1 -38.12 -21.12 49.48
CA MET A 1 -38.80 -21.58 50.71
C MET A 1 -38.37 -20.70 51.85
N SER A 2 -39.33 -20.20 52.55
CA SER A 2 -39.43 -19.51 53.80
C SER A 2 -39.29 -17.99 53.76
N GLN A 3 -40.44 -17.35 53.56
CA GLN A 3 -40.66 -15.91 53.79
C GLN A 3 -41.00 -15.69 55.27
N ILE A 4 -40.34 -14.70 55.90
CA ILE A 4 -40.68 -14.24 57.25
C ILE A 4 -41.45 -12.93 57.10
N PRO A 5 -42.71 -12.78 57.59
CA PRO A 5 -43.48 -11.56 57.48
C PRO A 5 -43.15 -10.61 58.65
N PHE A 6 -42.62 -9.43 58.34
CA PHE A 6 -42.49 -8.34 59.33
C PHE A 6 -43.79 -7.52 59.44
N LYS A 7 -44.31 -7.45 60.63
CA LYS A 7 -45.52 -6.67 60.95
C LYS A 7 -45.22 -5.16 61.07
N PRO A 8 -46.06 -4.27 60.51
CA PRO A 8 -45.75 -2.83 60.38
C PRO A 8 -45.97 -1.96 61.63
N ARG A 9 -46.12 -2.52 62.82
CA ARG A 9 -46.38 -1.77 64.04
C ARG A 9 -45.15 -1.38 64.87
N THR A 10 -43.98 -1.89 64.57
CA THR A 10 -42.76 -1.61 65.35
C THR A 10 -41.90 -0.49 64.75
N LEU A 11 -42.13 -0.08 63.47
CA LEU A 11 -41.37 0.96 62.79
C LEU A 11 -41.77 2.37 63.24
N GLY A 12 -43.00 2.57 63.70
CA GLY A 12 -43.50 3.87 64.13
C GLY A 12 -42.95 4.39 65.48
N LEU A 13 -42.60 3.47 66.39
CA LEU A 13 -42.05 3.83 67.69
C LEU A 13 -40.58 4.22 67.67
N ILE A 14 -39.79 3.66 66.73
CA ILE A 14 -38.38 4.01 66.61
C ILE A 14 -38.20 5.37 65.93
N ALA A 15 -39.07 5.73 64.98
CA ALA A 15 -39.04 7.06 64.33
C ALA A 15 -39.36 8.20 65.23
N ALA A 16 -40.28 8.02 66.22
CA ALA A 16 -40.65 9.04 67.21
C ALA A 16 -39.53 9.29 68.24
N ALA A 17 -38.76 8.23 68.61
CA ALA A 17 -37.65 8.36 69.56
C ALA A 17 -36.47 9.11 69.00
N VAL A 18 -36.18 8.94 67.72
CA VAL A 18 -35.06 9.61 67.00
C VAL A 18 -35.37 11.11 66.80
N LEU A 19 -36.63 11.49 66.54
CA LEU A 19 -37.02 12.91 66.37
C LEU A 19 -36.95 13.72 67.68
N VAL A 20 -37.27 13.09 68.82
CA VAL A 20 -37.13 13.75 70.13
C VAL A 20 -35.64 13.93 70.50
N LEU A 21 -34.76 13.03 70.15
CA LEU A 21 -33.34 13.12 70.47
C LEU A 21 -32.64 14.21 69.62
N VAL A 22 -33.02 14.37 68.35
CA VAL A 22 -32.52 15.43 67.49
C VAL A 22 -32.98 16.80 67.91
N ALA A 23 -34.22 16.95 68.45
CA ALA A 23 -34.75 18.24 68.98
C ALA A 23 -34.04 18.66 70.24
N VAL A 24 -33.63 17.73 71.11
CA VAL A 24 -32.91 18.04 72.38
C VAL A 24 -31.45 18.50 72.09
N VAL A 25 -30.79 17.90 71.10
CA VAL A 25 -29.46 18.33 70.74
C VAL A 25 -29.39 19.66 70.03
N LEU A 26 -30.45 20.05 69.30
CA LEU A 26 -30.55 21.36 68.66
C LEU A 26 -30.87 22.48 69.60
N PHE A 27 -31.47 22.21 70.79
CA PHE A 27 -31.85 23.24 71.78
C PHE A 27 -30.72 23.50 72.79
N ALA A 28 -29.78 22.56 72.98
CA ALA A 28 -28.70 22.70 73.98
C ALA A 28 -27.49 23.53 73.47
N ASN A 29 -27.44 23.90 72.19
CA ASN A 29 -26.24 24.52 71.56
C ASN A 29 -26.48 26.03 71.22
N ARG A 30 -27.37 26.71 71.89
CA ARG A 30 -27.53 28.18 71.75
C ARG A 30 -26.71 28.92 72.78
N THR A 31 -25.52 29.39 72.38
CA THR A 31 -24.74 30.39 73.13
C THR A 31 -25.17 31.81 72.74
N PRO A 32 -25.25 32.72 73.66
CA PRO A 32 -25.70 34.10 73.39
C PRO A 32 -24.62 34.96 72.76
N THR A 33 -25.04 35.71 71.75
CA THR A 33 -24.23 36.69 71.01
C THR A 33 -24.03 37.97 71.77
N PRO A 34 -22.83 38.55 71.86
CA PRO A 34 -22.64 39.91 72.33
C PRO A 34 -22.79 40.93 71.18
N ASP A 35 -23.36 42.09 71.52
CA ASP A 35 -23.71 43.23 70.67
C ASP A 35 -22.50 43.95 70.06
N PRO A 36 -22.55 44.45 68.79
CA PRO A 36 -21.41 45.07 68.13
C PRO A 36 -21.26 46.57 68.45
N ALA A 37 -20.16 46.89 69.11
CA ALA A 37 -19.70 48.26 69.20
C ALA A 37 -18.98 48.66 67.85
N LYS A 38 -19.35 49.89 67.41
CA LYS A 38 -18.86 50.59 66.23
C LYS A 38 -17.35 50.65 66.16
N GLN A 39 -16.79 50.14 65.01
CA GLN A 39 -15.45 50.50 64.54
C GLN A 39 -15.52 51.12 63.13
N PRO A 40 -14.63 52.10 62.83
CA PRO A 40 -14.71 52.86 61.57
C PRO A 40 -14.25 52.10 60.39
N ALA A 41 -14.90 52.33 59.25
CA ALA A 41 -14.59 51.78 57.95
C ALA A 41 -13.15 52.13 57.47
N VAL A 42 -12.27 51.15 57.47
CA VAL A 42 -11.01 51.23 56.73
C VAL A 42 -11.29 50.77 55.33
N ALA A 43 -11.05 51.61 54.31
CA ALA A 43 -11.13 51.30 52.90
C ALA A 43 -10.24 50.12 52.62
N GLY A 44 -10.85 48.94 52.26
CA GLY A 44 -10.14 47.74 51.86
C GLY A 44 -9.49 47.98 50.54
N THR A 45 -8.17 48.14 50.54
CA THR A 45 -7.35 47.91 49.40
C THR A 45 -7.60 46.46 48.86
N ALA A 46 -8.10 46.38 47.62
CA ALA A 46 -8.26 45.11 46.93
C ALA A 46 -6.93 44.34 46.99
N SER A 47 -6.92 43.25 47.74
CA SER A 47 -5.80 42.33 47.80
C SER A 47 -5.55 41.82 46.39
N ALA A 48 -4.50 42.31 45.73
CA ALA A 48 -4.02 41.73 44.50
C ALA A 48 -3.68 40.26 44.81
N GLY A 49 -4.54 39.35 44.37
CA GLY A 49 -4.35 37.92 44.59
C GLY A 49 -2.97 37.53 44.10
N LYS A 50 -2.23 36.78 44.94
CA LYS A 50 -0.92 36.26 44.55
C LYS A 50 -1.15 35.32 43.35
N PRO A 51 -0.35 35.43 42.26
CA PRO A 51 -0.47 34.53 41.10
C PRO A 51 -0.31 33.07 41.53
N SER A 52 -1.28 32.25 41.19
CA SER A 52 -1.36 30.84 41.61
C SER A 52 -0.32 29.96 40.89
N LEU A 53 0.02 30.30 39.66
CA LEU A 53 0.95 29.50 38.84
C LEU A 53 1.72 30.38 37.86
N THR A 54 2.94 29.95 37.53
CA THR A 54 3.73 30.54 36.47
C THR A 54 3.49 29.76 35.16
N VAL A 55 3.09 30.44 34.09
CA VAL A 55 2.73 29.85 32.81
C VAL A 55 3.55 30.44 31.67
N ALA A 56 3.88 29.61 30.71
CA ALA A 56 4.42 30.04 29.42
C ALA A 56 3.27 30.33 28.44
N LEU A 57 3.44 31.34 27.60
CA LEU A 57 2.45 31.69 26.59
C LEU A 57 2.81 31.03 25.24
N THR A 58 1.75 30.75 24.50
CA THR A 58 1.81 30.37 23.06
C THR A 58 0.67 31.07 22.33
N GLU A 59 0.81 31.17 21.02
CA GLU A 59 -0.25 31.67 20.15
C GLU A 59 -0.68 30.57 19.21
N ALA A 60 -1.94 30.58 18.80
CA ALA A 60 -2.41 29.68 17.78
C ALA A 60 -1.82 30.07 16.43
N LYS A 61 -1.00 29.18 15.85
CA LYS A 61 -0.33 29.44 14.57
C LYS A 61 -1.20 28.96 13.43
N ARG A 62 -1.42 29.83 12.45
CA ARG A 62 -1.98 29.44 11.15
C ARG A 62 -0.90 28.72 10.35
N GLY A 63 -1.20 27.52 9.87
CA GLY A 63 -0.30 26.73 9.06
C GLY A 63 -1.05 25.88 8.05
N MET A 64 -0.33 25.39 7.05
CA MET A 64 -0.85 24.41 6.10
C MET A 64 -0.60 23.02 6.69
N LEU A 65 -1.65 22.36 7.14
CA LEU A 65 -1.56 21.00 7.67
C LEU A 65 -1.82 19.98 6.57
N PRO A 66 -0.97 18.95 6.42
CA PRO A 66 -1.17 17.91 5.43
C PRO A 66 -2.43 17.10 5.75
N ILE A 67 -3.20 16.82 4.70
CA ILE A 67 -4.33 15.90 4.77
C ILE A 67 -3.80 14.54 4.31
N LYS A 68 -3.76 13.59 5.21
CA LYS A 68 -3.32 12.22 4.94
C LYS A 68 -4.49 11.26 5.09
N LEU A 69 -4.51 10.25 4.25
CA LEU A 69 -5.42 9.11 4.36
C LEU A 69 -4.58 7.85 4.54
N ALA A 70 -4.74 7.18 5.66
CA ALA A 70 -4.07 5.92 5.92
C ALA A 70 -4.90 4.76 5.37
N ALA A 71 -4.25 3.83 4.70
CA ALA A 71 -4.85 2.60 4.24
C ALA A 71 -3.89 1.42 4.43
N ASN A 72 -4.47 0.26 4.49
CA ASN A 72 -3.73 -0.98 4.56
C ASN A 72 -3.85 -1.72 3.22
N GLY A 73 -2.89 -2.58 2.92
CA GLY A 73 -2.93 -3.30 1.65
C GLY A 73 -1.79 -4.29 1.52
N SER A 74 -1.76 -4.99 0.41
CA SER A 74 -0.75 -5.98 0.09
C SER A 74 0.13 -5.53 -1.07
N VAL A 75 1.39 -5.91 -1.03
CA VAL A 75 2.32 -5.75 -2.15
C VAL A 75 2.14 -6.91 -3.11
N ALA A 76 2.07 -6.64 -4.38
CA ALA A 76 1.96 -7.65 -5.43
C ALA A 76 2.92 -7.36 -6.58
N ALA A 77 3.19 -8.34 -7.40
CA ALA A 77 3.78 -8.09 -8.70
C ALA A 77 2.83 -7.25 -9.55
N TRP A 78 3.34 -6.23 -10.23
CA TRP A 78 2.54 -5.45 -11.18
C TRP A 78 1.93 -6.33 -12.28
N GLN A 79 2.75 -7.21 -12.83
CA GLN A 79 2.33 -8.27 -13.76
C GLN A 79 3.21 -9.49 -13.55
N GLU A 80 2.59 -10.66 -13.59
CA GLU A 80 3.28 -11.94 -13.61
C GLU A 80 3.13 -12.55 -14.99
N ALA A 81 4.22 -13.12 -15.53
CA ALA A 81 4.19 -13.95 -16.70
C ALA A 81 4.37 -15.41 -16.27
N SER A 82 3.39 -16.24 -16.60
CA SER A 82 3.51 -17.70 -16.50
C SER A 82 4.22 -18.19 -17.77
N ILE A 83 5.31 -18.91 -17.61
CA ILE A 83 6.13 -19.44 -18.69
C ILE A 83 5.98 -20.95 -18.64
N GLY A 84 5.29 -21.50 -19.63
CA GLY A 84 4.98 -22.91 -19.74
C GLY A 84 5.76 -23.62 -20.85
N ALA A 85 5.75 -24.96 -20.80
CA ALA A 85 6.29 -25.79 -21.88
C ALA A 85 5.46 -25.60 -23.17
N GLU A 86 6.12 -25.26 -24.29
CA GLU A 86 5.46 -25.18 -25.60
C GLU A 86 5.38 -26.56 -26.26
N ALA A 87 6.41 -27.41 -26.07
CA ALA A 87 6.46 -28.76 -26.57
C ALA A 87 5.95 -29.75 -25.52
N SER A 88 5.16 -30.74 -25.94
CA SER A 88 4.68 -31.84 -25.10
C SER A 88 5.54 -33.10 -25.24
N GLY A 89 5.57 -33.88 -24.14
CA GLY A 89 6.19 -35.20 -24.14
C GLY A 89 7.72 -35.20 -24.14
N LEU A 90 8.34 -34.04 -23.99
CA LEU A 90 9.80 -33.94 -23.88
C LEU A 90 10.23 -33.86 -22.41
N ARG A 91 11.32 -34.53 -22.08
CA ARG A 91 11.94 -34.49 -20.76
C ARG A 91 12.78 -33.22 -20.61
N VAL A 92 12.66 -32.55 -19.44
CA VAL A 92 13.53 -31.43 -19.08
C VAL A 92 14.98 -31.95 -18.94
N ALA A 93 15.87 -31.47 -19.77
CA ALA A 93 17.29 -31.83 -19.76
C ALA A 93 18.05 -31.00 -18.75
N GLU A 94 17.94 -29.66 -18.84
CA GLU A 94 18.68 -28.74 -18.00
C GLU A 94 17.80 -27.55 -17.60
N LEU A 95 18.11 -26.98 -16.44
CA LEU A 95 17.52 -25.77 -15.92
C LEU A 95 18.61 -24.71 -15.73
N HIS A 96 18.44 -23.55 -16.37
CA HIS A 96 19.44 -22.48 -16.40
C HIS A 96 19.05 -21.28 -15.51
N ALA A 97 17.86 -21.31 -14.89
CA ALA A 97 17.38 -20.27 -13.98
C ALA A 97 16.79 -20.88 -12.72
N SER A 98 16.99 -20.17 -11.60
CA SER A 98 16.45 -20.50 -10.28
C SER A 98 15.56 -19.39 -9.75
N VAL A 99 14.78 -19.70 -8.70
CA VAL A 99 13.95 -18.72 -8.01
C VAL A 99 14.83 -17.61 -7.42
N GLY A 100 14.46 -16.37 -7.69
CA GLY A 100 15.21 -15.16 -7.29
C GLY A 100 16.15 -14.62 -8.35
N ASP A 101 16.43 -15.37 -9.42
CA ASP A 101 17.31 -14.92 -10.50
C ASP A 101 16.66 -13.79 -11.31
N THR A 102 17.48 -12.82 -11.69
CA THR A 102 17.09 -11.78 -12.65
C THR A 102 17.43 -12.26 -14.05
N VAL A 103 16.42 -12.33 -14.91
CA VAL A 103 16.54 -12.83 -16.28
C VAL A 103 16.20 -11.73 -17.29
N LYS A 104 16.77 -11.85 -18.49
CA LYS A 104 16.54 -10.93 -19.60
C LYS A 104 15.62 -11.58 -20.63
N LYS A 105 14.90 -10.76 -21.38
CA LYS A 105 14.11 -11.22 -22.53
C LYS A 105 14.98 -12.04 -23.50
N GLY A 106 14.49 -13.23 -23.88
CA GLY A 106 15.21 -14.17 -24.76
C GLY A 106 16.29 -14.99 -24.05
N GLN A 107 16.50 -14.83 -22.73
CA GLN A 107 17.42 -15.66 -21.98
C GLN A 107 16.88 -17.09 -21.85
N LEU A 108 17.76 -18.10 -22.05
CA LEU A 108 17.42 -19.50 -21.87
C LEU A 108 17.14 -19.80 -20.39
N LEU A 109 15.95 -20.32 -20.09
CA LEU A 109 15.51 -20.71 -18.75
C LEU A 109 15.61 -22.21 -18.52
N ALA A 110 15.26 -22.99 -19.54
CA ALA A 110 15.33 -24.45 -19.51
C ALA A 110 15.56 -24.99 -20.91
N SER A 111 16.16 -26.18 -21.01
CA SER A 111 16.26 -26.95 -22.23
C SER A 111 15.62 -28.32 -22.06
N PHE A 112 14.96 -28.78 -23.10
CA PHE A 112 14.39 -30.12 -23.19
C PHE A 112 15.33 -31.06 -23.96
N ALA A 113 15.19 -32.35 -23.70
CA ALA A 113 15.86 -33.38 -24.48
C ALA A 113 15.44 -33.27 -25.94
N SER A 114 16.38 -32.92 -26.82
CA SER A 114 16.10 -32.56 -28.22
C SER A 114 16.54 -33.62 -29.23
N GLU A 115 17.12 -34.74 -28.78
CA GLU A 115 17.72 -35.74 -29.64
C GLU A 115 16.73 -36.34 -30.67
N SER A 116 15.51 -36.64 -30.22
CA SER A 116 14.46 -37.17 -31.12
C SER A 116 14.00 -36.10 -32.11
N VAL A 117 13.84 -34.86 -31.67
CA VAL A 117 13.41 -33.75 -32.53
C VAL A 117 14.50 -33.40 -33.55
N GLN A 118 15.79 -33.52 -33.17
CA GLN A 118 16.93 -33.34 -34.10
C GLN A 118 16.94 -34.43 -35.17
N ALA A 119 16.63 -35.67 -34.79
CA ALA A 119 16.50 -36.77 -35.77
C ALA A 119 15.36 -36.51 -36.77
N ASP A 120 14.20 -36.03 -36.29
CA ASP A 120 13.06 -35.66 -37.14
C ASP A 120 13.44 -34.52 -38.11
N VAL A 121 14.18 -33.50 -37.63
CA VAL A 121 14.72 -32.41 -38.48
C VAL A 121 15.69 -32.97 -39.55
N ALA A 122 16.55 -33.91 -39.17
CA ALA A 122 17.48 -34.51 -40.11
C ALA A 122 16.75 -35.31 -41.23
N LEU A 123 15.72 -36.06 -40.85
CA LEU A 123 14.85 -36.77 -41.78
C LEU A 123 14.13 -35.79 -42.73
N ALA A 124 13.52 -34.73 -42.19
CA ALA A 124 12.84 -33.71 -42.99
C ALA A 124 13.80 -32.99 -43.97
N ARG A 125 15.07 -32.77 -43.59
CA ARG A 125 16.09 -32.20 -44.47
C ARG A 125 16.42 -33.16 -45.64
N ALA A 126 16.52 -34.46 -45.36
CA ALA A 126 16.74 -35.47 -46.38
C ALA A 126 15.57 -35.52 -47.38
N THR A 127 14.33 -35.46 -46.91
CA THR A 127 13.12 -35.40 -47.76
C THR A 127 13.11 -34.15 -48.66
N VAL A 128 13.53 -32.99 -48.15
CA VAL A 128 13.68 -31.77 -48.97
C VAL A 128 14.74 -31.99 -50.05
N ALA A 129 15.89 -32.60 -49.73
CA ALA A 129 16.94 -32.85 -50.69
C ALA A 129 16.50 -33.82 -51.81
N GLU A 130 15.77 -34.88 -51.47
CA GLU A 130 15.15 -35.81 -52.41
C GLU A 130 14.16 -35.09 -53.35
N ALA A 131 13.24 -34.30 -52.76
CA ALA A 131 12.24 -33.54 -53.54
C ALA A 131 12.91 -32.53 -54.48
N GLN A 132 14.01 -31.88 -54.03
CA GLN A 132 14.78 -30.96 -54.85
C GLN A 132 15.48 -31.69 -56.03
N ALA A 133 16.09 -32.86 -55.81
CA ALA A 133 16.69 -33.64 -56.86
C ALA A 133 15.66 -34.07 -57.95
N ASN A 134 14.50 -34.56 -57.52
CA ASN A 134 13.37 -34.89 -58.38
C ASN A 134 12.85 -33.70 -59.18
N ALA A 135 12.79 -32.51 -58.53
CA ALA A 135 12.36 -31.27 -59.18
C ALA A 135 13.40 -30.79 -60.21
N GLN A 136 14.67 -30.94 -59.96
CA GLN A 136 15.75 -30.64 -60.94
C GLN A 136 15.65 -31.54 -62.18
N GLU A 137 15.42 -32.83 -61.98
CA GLU A 137 15.20 -33.77 -63.08
C GLU A 137 13.97 -33.38 -63.91
N ALA A 138 12.81 -33.12 -63.24
CA ALA A 138 11.61 -32.75 -63.94
C ALA A 138 11.74 -31.39 -64.66
N LEU A 139 12.45 -30.43 -64.09
CA LEU A 139 12.75 -29.14 -64.74
C LEU A 139 13.60 -29.39 -66.02
N ALA A 140 14.66 -30.15 -65.90
CA ALA A 140 15.50 -30.46 -67.06
C ALA A 140 14.72 -31.20 -68.15
N ASN A 141 13.76 -32.07 -67.80
CA ASN A 141 12.87 -32.72 -68.77
C ASN A 141 11.90 -31.73 -69.41
N GLY A 142 11.33 -30.84 -68.63
CA GLY A 142 10.46 -29.72 -69.05
C GLY A 142 11.17 -28.78 -70.03
N ASP A 143 12.42 -28.39 -69.71
CA ASP A 143 13.22 -27.51 -70.58
C ASP A 143 13.56 -28.17 -71.92
N ARG A 144 13.93 -29.45 -71.90
CA ARG A 144 14.13 -30.22 -73.15
C ARG A 144 12.84 -30.29 -73.98
N ALA A 145 11.72 -30.56 -73.36
CA ALA A 145 10.41 -30.61 -74.03
C ALA A 145 10.04 -29.28 -74.67
N ARG A 146 10.28 -28.14 -73.94
CA ARG A 146 10.05 -26.79 -74.51
C ARG A 146 10.96 -26.50 -75.69
N ALA A 147 12.24 -26.93 -75.66
CA ALA A 147 13.19 -26.67 -76.68
C ALA A 147 12.82 -27.38 -78.01
N ILE A 148 12.13 -28.53 -77.97
CA ILE A 148 11.78 -29.35 -79.18
C ILE A 148 10.29 -29.18 -79.51
N GLN A 149 9.50 -28.34 -78.82
CA GLN A 149 8.07 -28.16 -79.03
C GLN A 149 7.71 -27.80 -80.49
N GLY A 150 8.52 -26.99 -81.17
CA GLY A 150 8.26 -26.54 -82.55
C GLY A 150 8.74 -27.49 -83.63
N THR A 151 9.42 -28.57 -83.29
CA THR A 151 10.04 -29.51 -84.28
C THR A 151 9.11 -30.66 -84.71
N GLY A 152 8.00 -30.90 -84.00
CA GLY A 152 7.14 -32.04 -84.20
C GLY A 152 7.70 -33.36 -83.72
N ALA A 153 8.86 -33.40 -83.06
CA ALA A 153 9.56 -34.61 -82.61
C ALA A 153 8.81 -35.34 -81.46
N ILE A 154 7.96 -34.60 -80.64
CA ILE A 154 7.11 -35.19 -79.61
C ILE A 154 5.71 -34.62 -79.67
N SER A 155 4.70 -35.39 -79.17
CA SER A 155 3.32 -34.97 -79.17
C SER A 155 3.03 -33.83 -78.14
N ALA A 156 2.01 -33.01 -78.46
CA ALA A 156 1.57 -31.94 -77.47
C ALA A 156 1.14 -32.55 -76.13
N GLN A 157 0.57 -33.73 -76.09
CA GLN A 157 0.26 -34.49 -74.91
C GLN A 157 1.49 -34.79 -74.06
N GLN A 158 2.56 -35.25 -74.71
CA GLN A 158 3.83 -35.55 -74.02
C GLN A 158 4.49 -34.27 -73.43
N ILE A 159 4.44 -33.15 -74.15
CA ILE A 159 4.91 -31.87 -73.67
C ILE A 159 4.15 -31.45 -72.40
N ASN A 160 2.80 -31.50 -72.51
CA ASN A 160 1.95 -31.13 -71.33
C ASN A 160 2.24 -32.07 -70.14
N GLN A 161 2.53 -33.34 -70.38
CA GLN A 161 2.89 -34.29 -69.32
C GLN A 161 4.20 -33.88 -68.61
N TYR A 162 5.23 -33.48 -69.32
CA TYR A 162 6.50 -33.00 -68.70
C TYR A 162 6.31 -31.70 -67.94
N LEU A 163 5.52 -30.72 -68.46
CA LEU A 163 5.28 -29.50 -67.80
C LEU A 163 4.45 -29.68 -66.52
N THR A 164 3.45 -30.58 -66.56
CA THR A 164 2.68 -30.92 -65.37
C THR A 164 3.55 -31.64 -64.33
N GLN A 165 4.46 -32.50 -64.77
CA GLN A 165 5.40 -33.21 -63.91
C GLN A 165 6.36 -32.24 -63.22
N GLU A 166 6.87 -31.23 -63.95
CA GLU A 166 7.68 -30.15 -63.39
C GLU A 166 6.92 -29.37 -62.30
N GLN A 167 5.69 -28.91 -62.58
CA GLN A 167 4.87 -28.20 -61.61
C GLN A 167 4.57 -29.07 -60.37
N THR A 168 4.28 -30.34 -60.57
CA THR A 168 4.03 -31.28 -59.46
C THR A 168 5.28 -31.48 -58.61
N ALA A 169 6.47 -31.61 -59.24
CA ALA A 169 7.73 -31.75 -58.53
C ALA A 169 8.09 -30.49 -57.73
N GLN A 170 7.85 -29.30 -58.30
CA GLN A 170 8.02 -28.02 -57.61
C GLN A 170 7.07 -27.91 -56.40
N ALA A 171 5.80 -28.30 -56.53
CA ALA A 171 4.84 -28.33 -55.43
C ALA A 171 5.28 -29.30 -54.30
N ARG A 172 5.89 -30.45 -54.67
CA ARG A 172 6.47 -31.39 -53.68
C ARG A 172 7.63 -30.78 -52.91
N VAL A 173 8.51 -29.98 -53.54
CA VAL A 173 9.57 -29.25 -52.86
C VAL A 173 8.98 -28.25 -51.85
N ALA A 174 7.95 -27.51 -52.25
CA ALA A 174 7.27 -26.57 -51.37
C ALA A 174 6.65 -27.28 -50.15
N SER A 175 5.98 -28.42 -50.36
CA SER A 175 5.42 -29.25 -49.28
C SER A 175 6.52 -29.79 -48.34
N ALA A 176 7.61 -30.33 -48.87
CA ALA A 176 8.73 -30.85 -48.08
C ALA A 176 9.40 -29.73 -47.23
N LYS A 177 9.56 -28.53 -47.81
CA LYS A 177 10.07 -27.36 -47.06
C LYS A 177 9.15 -26.96 -45.92
N ALA A 178 7.84 -26.92 -46.15
CA ALA A 178 6.88 -26.61 -45.08
C ALA A 178 6.93 -27.64 -43.93
N GLN A 179 7.14 -28.93 -44.25
CA GLN A 179 7.34 -29.98 -43.26
C GLN A 179 8.64 -29.77 -42.47
N LEU A 180 9.75 -29.41 -43.14
CA LEU A 180 11.00 -29.07 -42.49
C LEU A 180 10.83 -27.86 -41.54
N ASP A 181 10.18 -26.80 -41.98
CA ASP A 181 9.94 -25.62 -41.20
C ASP A 181 9.12 -25.95 -39.92
N ALA A 182 8.15 -26.86 -40.02
CA ALA A 182 7.40 -27.32 -38.84
C ALA A 182 8.31 -28.08 -37.84
N GLN A 183 9.24 -28.93 -38.31
CA GLN A 183 10.18 -29.60 -37.40
C GLN A 183 11.21 -28.64 -36.82
N LEU A 184 11.67 -27.66 -37.59
CA LEU A 184 12.55 -26.59 -37.06
C LEU A 184 11.87 -25.75 -35.97
N LEU A 185 10.58 -25.43 -36.15
CA LEU A 185 9.80 -24.78 -35.10
C LEU A 185 9.74 -25.64 -33.84
N ARG A 186 9.45 -26.93 -33.98
CA ARG A 186 9.43 -27.89 -32.85
C ARG A 186 10.80 -27.97 -32.16
N LEU A 187 11.88 -27.95 -32.91
CA LEU A 187 13.24 -27.90 -32.35
C LEU A 187 13.47 -26.61 -31.59
N LYS A 188 13.01 -25.45 -32.08
CA LYS A 188 13.10 -24.20 -31.38
C LYS A 188 12.32 -24.22 -30.06
N GLN A 189 11.17 -24.87 -30.01
CA GLN A 189 10.35 -25.06 -28.81
C GLN A 189 10.98 -25.98 -27.75
N THR A 190 12.08 -26.67 -28.06
CA THR A 190 12.86 -27.41 -27.06
C THR A 190 13.69 -26.49 -26.16
N GLN A 191 13.75 -25.20 -26.45
CA GLN A 191 14.40 -24.18 -25.67
C GLN A 191 13.35 -23.24 -25.06
N LEU A 192 13.24 -23.25 -23.75
CA LEU A 192 12.33 -22.36 -23.05
C LEU A 192 13.02 -21.02 -22.77
N LEU A 193 12.56 -19.96 -23.43
CA LEU A 193 13.15 -18.63 -23.33
C LEU A 193 12.26 -17.72 -22.50
N SER A 194 12.89 -16.74 -21.81
CA SER A 194 12.15 -15.71 -21.07
C SER A 194 11.43 -14.75 -22.04
N PRO A 195 10.12 -14.51 -21.88
CA PRO A 195 9.36 -13.60 -22.74
C PRO A 195 9.67 -12.13 -22.48
N ASP A 196 10.18 -11.80 -21.28
CA ASP A 196 10.48 -10.42 -20.85
C ASP A 196 11.64 -10.38 -19.85
N ASN A 197 12.11 -9.18 -19.54
CA ASN A 197 13.01 -8.96 -18.41
C ASN A 197 12.25 -9.13 -17.11
N GLY A 198 12.87 -9.69 -16.06
CA GLY A 198 12.20 -9.82 -14.78
C GLY A 198 12.94 -10.66 -13.76
N ILE A 199 12.24 -10.99 -12.68
CA ILE A 199 12.75 -11.82 -11.59
C ILE A 199 11.89 -13.09 -11.51
N VAL A 200 12.52 -14.25 -11.47
CA VAL A 200 11.83 -15.52 -11.32
C VAL A 200 11.24 -15.62 -9.91
N SER A 201 9.90 -15.66 -9.83
CA SER A 201 9.17 -15.74 -8.55
C SER A 201 8.93 -17.19 -8.11
N SER A 202 8.70 -18.10 -9.04
CA SER A 202 8.52 -19.52 -8.76
C SER A 202 9.02 -20.40 -9.90
N ARG A 203 9.34 -21.65 -9.58
CA ARG A 203 9.76 -22.68 -10.51
C ARG A 203 9.14 -24.01 -10.09
N SER A 204 8.29 -24.57 -10.95
CA SER A 204 7.69 -25.90 -10.77
C SER A 204 8.44 -27.00 -11.53
N ALA A 205 9.26 -26.62 -12.54
CA ALA A 205 10.03 -27.55 -13.33
C ALA A 205 11.17 -28.21 -12.54
N THR A 206 11.37 -29.50 -12.77
CA THR A 206 12.49 -30.31 -12.26
C THR A 206 13.20 -31.01 -13.40
N VAL A 207 14.52 -31.12 -13.29
CA VAL A 207 15.32 -31.89 -14.27
C VAL A 207 14.85 -33.34 -14.29
N GLY A 208 14.67 -33.89 -15.48
CA GLY A 208 14.19 -35.26 -15.68
C GLY A 208 12.67 -35.41 -15.77
N SER A 209 11.89 -34.40 -15.40
CA SER A 209 10.42 -34.46 -15.54
C SER A 209 9.99 -34.32 -16.98
N VAL A 210 8.92 -35.01 -17.37
CA VAL A 210 8.26 -34.84 -18.66
C VAL A 210 7.09 -33.89 -18.49
N MET A 211 7.11 -32.81 -19.25
CA MET A 211 6.10 -31.75 -19.14
C MET A 211 5.05 -31.87 -20.23
N ALA A 212 3.80 -31.61 -19.90
CA ALA A 212 2.73 -31.42 -20.87
C ALA A 212 2.76 -29.98 -21.44
N ALA A 213 2.36 -29.82 -22.69
CA ALA A 213 2.21 -28.48 -23.28
C ALA A 213 1.26 -27.62 -22.43
N GLY A 214 1.64 -26.36 -22.18
CA GLY A 214 0.89 -25.43 -21.33
C GLY A 214 1.15 -25.55 -19.84
N SER A 215 1.87 -26.59 -19.36
CA SER A 215 2.24 -26.69 -17.95
C SER A 215 3.18 -25.56 -17.55
N GLU A 216 2.84 -24.80 -16.51
CA GLU A 216 3.69 -23.73 -15.98
C GLU A 216 5.01 -24.31 -15.45
N MET A 217 6.12 -23.81 -15.94
CA MET A 217 7.46 -24.19 -15.53
C MET A 217 8.14 -23.11 -14.68
N PHE A 218 7.93 -21.86 -15.04
CA PHE A 218 8.44 -20.69 -14.34
C PHE A 218 7.36 -19.64 -14.24
N ARG A 219 7.42 -18.84 -13.17
CA ARG A 219 6.66 -17.60 -13.04
C ARG A 219 7.62 -16.44 -12.90
N LEU A 220 7.38 -15.37 -13.64
CA LEU A 220 8.26 -14.22 -13.74
C LEU A 220 7.52 -12.96 -13.31
N ILE A 221 8.11 -12.20 -12.38
CA ILE A 221 7.69 -10.83 -12.09
C ILE A 221 8.26 -9.94 -13.19
N ARG A 222 7.41 -9.45 -14.09
CA ARG A 222 7.84 -8.65 -15.23
C ARG A 222 8.53 -7.37 -14.77
N GLN A 223 9.72 -7.10 -15.34
CA GLN A 223 10.57 -5.95 -15.02
C GLN A 223 10.97 -5.82 -13.54
N GLY A 224 10.71 -6.84 -12.71
CA GLY A 224 10.87 -6.75 -11.26
C GLY A 224 9.98 -5.71 -10.59
N ARG A 225 8.94 -5.23 -11.28
CA ARG A 225 8.09 -4.13 -10.85
C ARG A 225 7.02 -4.61 -9.88
N LEU A 226 6.95 -3.94 -8.73
CA LEU A 226 5.97 -4.19 -7.69
C LEU A 226 4.93 -3.06 -7.64
N GLU A 227 3.73 -3.41 -7.25
CA GLU A 227 2.66 -2.48 -6.92
C GLU A 227 2.16 -2.75 -5.50
N TRP A 228 1.69 -1.72 -4.85
CA TRP A 228 0.94 -1.86 -3.61
C TRP A 228 -0.55 -1.72 -3.90
N ARG A 229 -1.34 -2.67 -3.43
CA ARG A 229 -2.79 -2.72 -3.55
C ARG A 229 -3.39 -2.27 -2.23
N GLY A 230 -3.67 -0.96 -2.12
CA GLY A 230 -4.28 -0.37 -0.94
C GLY A 230 -5.79 -0.59 -0.93
N GLU A 231 -6.33 -0.94 0.22
CA GLU A 231 -7.77 -1.06 0.43
C GLU A 231 -8.27 0.19 1.13
N VAL A 232 -9.26 0.84 0.54
CA VAL A 232 -9.89 2.04 1.07
C VAL A 232 -11.41 1.89 1.05
N THR A 233 -12.11 2.55 1.96
CA THR A 233 -13.56 2.52 1.97
C THR A 233 -14.15 3.24 0.75
N SER A 234 -15.37 2.90 0.36
CA SER A 234 -16.07 3.54 -0.76
C SER A 234 -16.18 5.06 -0.60
N ALA A 235 -16.32 5.55 0.64
CA ALA A 235 -16.40 6.99 0.94
C ALA A 235 -15.06 7.69 0.73
N GLU A 236 -13.96 7.03 1.00
CA GLU A 236 -12.60 7.55 0.86
C GLU A 236 -12.10 7.48 -0.59
N LEU A 237 -12.59 6.49 -1.35
CA LEU A 237 -12.21 6.28 -2.74
C LEU A 237 -12.48 7.53 -3.61
N GLY A 238 -13.61 8.23 -3.35
CA GLY A 238 -13.97 9.47 -4.05
C GLY A 238 -13.02 10.65 -3.80
N ARG A 239 -12.15 10.56 -2.78
CA ARG A 239 -11.15 11.59 -2.44
C ARG A 239 -9.79 11.33 -3.10
N LEU A 240 -9.62 10.18 -3.73
CA LEU A 240 -8.39 9.75 -4.38
C LEU A 240 -8.47 9.95 -5.90
N SER A 241 -7.35 10.23 -6.50
CA SER A 241 -7.22 10.34 -7.97
C SER A 241 -5.92 9.72 -8.44
N ALA A 242 -5.87 9.36 -9.72
CA ALA A 242 -4.63 8.94 -10.34
C ALA A 242 -3.57 10.04 -10.20
N GLY A 243 -2.33 9.65 -9.89
CA GLY A 243 -1.23 10.57 -9.64
C GLY A 243 -1.04 10.98 -8.18
N THR A 244 -1.99 10.71 -7.27
CA THR A 244 -1.85 11.01 -5.83
C THR A 244 -0.59 10.34 -5.28
N GLY A 245 0.22 11.11 -4.53
CA GLY A 245 1.40 10.62 -3.83
C GLY A 245 1.03 9.71 -2.67
N VAL A 246 1.82 8.67 -2.47
CA VAL A 246 1.64 7.71 -1.37
C VAL A 246 2.99 7.39 -0.76
N VAL A 247 3.06 7.29 0.55
CA VAL A 247 4.20 6.74 1.26
C VAL A 247 3.80 5.36 1.79
N VAL A 248 4.44 4.31 1.27
CA VAL A 248 4.17 2.93 1.68
C VAL A 248 5.26 2.46 2.63
N THR A 249 4.85 1.97 3.80
CA THR A 249 5.72 1.51 4.87
C THR A 249 5.64 -0.01 4.97
N ALA A 250 6.77 -0.68 4.80
CA ALA A 250 6.90 -2.12 5.01
C ALA A 250 6.83 -2.48 6.50
N PRO A 251 6.54 -3.75 6.86
CA PRO A 251 6.53 -4.19 8.26
C PRO A 251 7.84 -3.91 9.01
N GLY A 252 8.97 -3.90 8.31
CA GLY A 252 10.30 -3.55 8.87
C GLY A 252 10.56 -2.05 9.01
N GLY A 253 9.56 -1.17 8.80
CA GLY A 253 9.69 0.28 8.92
C GLY A 253 10.28 0.99 7.70
N THR A 254 10.73 0.26 6.68
CA THR A 254 11.24 0.87 5.44
C THR A 254 10.12 1.55 4.70
N GLN A 255 10.32 2.82 4.32
CA GLN A 255 9.36 3.62 3.59
C GLN A 255 9.78 3.77 2.12
N VAL A 256 8.81 3.59 1.22
CA VAL A 256 8.98 3.81 -0.21
C VAL A 256 7.87 4.73 -0.70
N LYS A 257 8.26 5.72 -1.49
CA LYS A 257 7.29 6.58 -2.17
C LYS A 257 6.65 5.82 -3.32
N GLY A 258 5.36 6.00 -3.48
CA GLY A 258 4.59 5.47 -4.58
C GLY A 258 3.68 6.54 -5.17
N ARG A 259 3.02 6.18 -6.26
CA ARG A 259 2.03 7.02 -6.90
C ARG A 259 0.83 6.19 -7.31
N VAL A 260 -0.37 6.70 -7.03
CA VAL A 260 -1.59 6.06 -7.49
C VAL A 260 -1.59 6.00 -9.01
N ARG A 261 -1.62 4.78 -9.56
CA ARG A 261 -1.74 4.55 -10.99
C ARG A 261 -3.20 4.59 -11.42
N THR A 262 -4.04 3.85 -10.70
CA THR A 262 -5.47 3.74 -11.01
C THR A 262 -6.25 3.30 -9.78
N LEU A 263 -7.53 3.58 -9.79
CA LEU A 263 -8.52 3.08 -8.83
C LEU A 263 -9.25 1.89 -9.47
N ALA A 264 -9.58 0.88 -8.69
CA ALA A 264 -10.40 -0.22 -9.19
C ALA A 264 -11.77 0.31 -9.64
N PRO A 265 -12.29 -0.17 -10.77
CA PRO A 265 -13.60 0.25 -11.24
C PRO A 265 -14.75 -0.35 -10.42
N THR A 266 -14.45 -1.34 -9.58
CA THR A 266 -15.41 -2.07 -8.75
C THR A 266 -15.01 -2.00 -7.29
N VAL A 267 -16.01 -2.09 -6.42
CA VAL A 267 -15.87 -2.24 -4.97
C VAL A 267 -16.23 -3.67 -4.61
N ASP A 268 -15.51 -4.26 -3.69
CA ASP A 268 -15.85 -5.59 -3.17
C ASP A 268 -17.18 -5.51 -2.41
N ALA A 269 -18.14 -6.35 -2.79
CA ALA A 269 -19.48 -6.31 -2.23
C ALA A 269 -19.54 -6.76 -0.76
N THR A 270 -18.58 -7.57 -0.32
CA THR A 270 -18.51 -8.12 1.04
C THR A 270 -17.87 -7.13 2.01
N THR A 271 -16.71 -6.60 1.63
CA THR A 271 -15.94 -5.68 2.48
C THR A 271 -16.32 -4.22 2.27
N ARG A 272 -16.99 -3.88 1.15
CA ARG A 272 -17.32 -2.53 0.69
C ARG A 272 -16.08 -1.63 0.49
N ASN A 273 -14.92 -2.25 0.34
CA ASN A 273 -13.67 -1.58 0.07
C ASN A 273 -13.39 -1.55 -1.43
N GLY A 274 -12.81 -0.45 -1.90
CA GLY A 274 -12.23 -0.33 -3.23
C GLY A 274 -10.73 -0.54 -3.19
N LEU A 275 -10.17 -1.11 -4.25
CA LEU A 275 -8.73 -1.26 -4.40
C LEU A 275 -8.12 -0.04 -5.08
N VAL A 276 -6.99 0.40 -4.57
CA VAL A 276 -6.15 1.45 -5.14
C VAL A 276 -4.82 0.84 -5.55
N TYR A 277 -4.51 0.90 -6.84
CA TYR A 277 -3.26 0.38 -7.39
C TYR A 277 -2.21 1.48 -7.37
N VAL A 278 -1.15 1.25 -6.62
CA VAL A 278 -0.06 2.20 -6.41
C VAL A 278 1.23 1.62 -6.98
N ASP A 279 1.82 2.31 -7.91
CA ASP A 279 3.16 1.98 -8.41
C ASP A 279 4.20 2.38 -7.36
N LEU A 280 4.97 1.42 -6.89
CA LEU A 280 6.09 1.68 -6.00
C LEU A 280 7.26 2.20 -6.83
N LEU A 281 7.66 3.44 -6.55
CA LEU A 281 8.80 4.04 -7.22
C LEU A 281 10.06 3.33 -6.72
N GLN A 282 10.69 2.56 -7.60
CA GLN A 282 11.98 1.95 -7.27
C GLN A 282 13.00 3.05 -7.02
N PRO A 283 13.78 2.97 -5.95
CA PRO A 283 14.86 3.93 -5.75
C PRO A 283 15.84 3.84 -6.93
N VAL A 284 16.22 5.01 -7.43
CA VAL A 284 17.26 5.16 -8.46
C VAL A 284 18.47 4.31 -8.09
N ALA A 285 19.03 3.59 -9.07
CA ALA A 285 20.12 2.63 -8.94
C ALA A 285 21.18 3.03 -7.90
N GLY A 286 21.34 2.20 -6.87
CA GLY A 286 22.38 2.38 -5.82
C GLY A 286 22.00 1.83 -4.44
N ASN A 287 20.74 1.82 -4.06
CA ASN A 287 20.32 1.36 -2.73
C ASN A 287 19.65 -0.01 -2.77
N LYS A 288 20.49 -1.06 -2.84
CA LYS A 288 20.05 -2.47 -2.84
C LYS A 288 19.17 -2.85 -1.62
N SER A 289 19.29 -2.15 -0.50
CA SER A 289 18.50 -2.40 0.71
C SER A 289 17.00 -2.08 0.53
N MET A 290 16.65 -1.10 -0.31
CA MET A 290 15.25 -0.74 -0.54
C MET A 290 14.55 -1.69 -1.54
N VAL A 291 15.29 -2.24 -2.51
CA VAL A 291 14.73 -3.19 -3.51
C VAL A 291 14.26 -4.49 -2.82
N ASN A 292 14.92 -4.89 -1.74
CA ASN A 292 14.60 -6.12 -1.00
C ASN A 292 13.59 -5.92 0.15
N ALA A 293 13.19 -4.68 0.46
CA ALA A 293 12.28 -4.39 1.57
C ALA A 293 10.85 -4.85 1.30
N PHE A 294 10.45 -4.92 0.03
CA PHE A 294 9.12 -5.33 -0.38
C PHE A 294 9.19 -6.60 -1.23
N LYS A 295 8.35 -7.56 -0.91
CA LYS A 295 8.16 -8.78 -1.69
C LYS A 295 6.66 -8.96 -1.97
N PRO A 296 6.28 -9.56 -3.10
CA PRO A 296 4.90 -9.96 -3.35
C PRO A 296 4.35 -10.78 -2.19
N GLY A 297 3.10 -10.52 -1.82
CA GLY A 297 2.44 -11.15 -0.67
C GLY A 297 2.66 -10.44 0.67
N MET A 298 3.58 -9.48 0.77
CA MET A 298 3.76 -8.71 2.01
C MET A 298 2.61 -7.74 2.21
N TYR A 299 2.15 -7.66 3.47
CA TYR A 299 1.25 -6.61 3.92
C TYR A 299 2.04 -5.32 4.17
N ALA A 300 1.48 -4.17 3.80
CA ALA A 300 2.10 -2.87 4.02
C ALA A 300 1.04 -1.81 4.30
N ARG A 301 1.43 -0.78 5.07
CA ARG A 301 0.60 0.39 5.35
C ARG A 301 0.99 1.52 4.40
N GLY A 302 0.01 2.16 3.77
CA GLY A 302 0.19 3.33 2.93
C GLY A 302 -0.46 4.58 3.53
N GLU A 303 0.16 5.74 3.31
CA GLU A 303 -0.40 7.04 3.63
C GLU A 303 -0.49 7.87 2.36
N PHE A 304 -1.73 8.10 1.88
CA PHE A 304 -2.00 8.94 0.72
C PHE A 304 -1.91 10.43 1.11
N GLU A 305 -1.26 11.21 0.27
CA GLU A 305 -1.14 12.65 0.42
C GLU A 305 -2.27 13.35 -0.35
N LEU A 306 -3.35 13.71 0.35
CA LEU A 306 -4.54 14.31 -0.26
C LEU A 306 -4.42 15.83 -0.46
N GLY A 307 -3.30 16.43 -0.06
CA GLY A 307 -3.06 17.87 -0.12
C GLY A 307 -2.87 18.49 1.26
N GLN A 308 -3.12 19.78 1.36
CA GLN A 308 -2.96 20.55 2.59
C GLN A 308 -4.17 21.44 2.80
N SER A 309 -4.52 21.69 4.06
CA SER A 309 -5.55 22.69 4.43
C SER A 309 -4.99 23.68 5.41
N ALA A 310 -5.43 24.94 5.30
CA ALA A 310 -5.15 25.94 6.30
C ALA A 310 -5.86 25.58 7.59
N ALA A 311 -5.13 25.55 8.69
CA ALA A 311 -5.66 25.23 10.01
C ALA A 311 -4.91 26.03 11.09
N LEU A 312 -5.57 26.19 12.25
CA LEU A 312 -4.94 26.71 13.46
C LEU A 312 -4.36 25.55 14.24
N SER A 313 -3.13 25.67 14.69
CA SER A 313 -2.49 24.66 15.52
C SER A 313 -1.88 25.27 16.78
N VAL A 314 -1.93 24.50 17.86
CA VAL A 314 -1.29 24.83 19.14
C VAL A 314 -0.44 23.66 19.59
N PRO A 315 0.58 23.85 20.45
CA PRO A 315 1.29 22.74 21.08
C PRO A 315 0.31 21.83 21.82
N GLN A 316 0.49 20.53 21.76
CA GLN A 316 -0.36 19.55 22.48
C GLN A 316 -0.43 19.83 23.98
N THR A 317 0.66 20.35 24.57
CA THR A 317 0.76 20.71 25.99
C THR A 317 -0.17 21.86 26.39
N ALA A 318 -0.65 22.65 25.43
CA ALA A 318 -1.63 23.74 25.68
C ALA A 318 -3.06 23.23 25.79
N VAL A 319 -3.36 22.02 25.34
CA VAL A 319 -4.68 21.41 25.37
C VAL A 319 -4.80 20.52 26.61
N VAL A 320 -5.83 20.79 27.43
CA VAL A 320 -6.16 20.00 28.61
C VAL A 320 -7.47 19.27 28.38
N VAL A 321 -7.46 17.96 28.63
CA VAL A 321 -8.66 17.12 28.53
C VAL A 321 -9.24 16.96 29.92
N ARG A 322 -10.50 17.35 30.11
CA ARG A 322 -11.24 17.25 31.39
C ARG A 322 -12.67 16.81 31.11
N ASP A 323 -13.15 15.81 31.81
CA ASP A 323 -14.52 15.26 31.66
C ASP A 323 -14.92 14.92 30.22
N GLY A 324 -13.96 14.42 29.43
CA GLY A 324 -14.18 14.05 28.04
C GLY A 324 -14.18 15.20 27.04
N PHE A 325 -13.91 16.42 27.48
CA PHE A 325 -13.83 17.62 26.63
C PHE A 325 -12.41 18.19 26.60
N SER A 326 -12.06 18.81 25.49
CA SER A 326 -10.80 19.52 25.32
C SER A 326 -10.95 20.99 25.64
N TYR A 327 -10.03 21.53 26.40
CA TYR A 327 -9.98 22.92 26.81
C TYR A 327 -8.62 23.53 26.56
N VAL A 328 -8.58 24.83 26.32
CA VAL A 328 -7.39 25.67 26.36
C VAL A 328 -7.65 26.85 27.31
N TYR A 329 -6.58 27.41 27.87
CA TYR A 329 -6.67 28.55 28.76
C TYR A 329 -6.15 29.79 28.04
N ARG A 330 -7.04 30.77 27.80
CA ARG A 330 -6.68 32.08 27.24
C ARG A 330 -6.30 33.02 28.36
N VAL A 331 -5.18 33.72 28.22
CA VAL A 331 -4.72 34.72 29.18
C VAL A 331 -5.23 36.09 28.74
N GLY A 332 -6.00 36.73 29.64
CA GLY A 332 -6.49 38.10 29.47
C GLY A 332 -5.42 39.17 29.75
N THR A 333 -5.74 40.42 29.46
CA THR A 333 -4.87 41.59 29.73
C THR A 333 -4.62 41.82 31.22
N ASP A 334 -5.50 41.29 32.07
CA ASP A 334 -5.44 41.33 33.52
C ASP A 334 -4.67 40.13 34.13
N ASN A 335 -4.00 39.34 33.32
CA ASN A 335 -3.32 38.09 33.68
C ASN A 335 -4.22 37.03 34.29
N ARG A 336 -5.54 37.12 34.06
CA ARG A 336 -6.47 36.05 34.42
C ARG A 336 -6.67 35.10 33.25
N VAL A 337 -6.81 33.83 33.59
CA VAL A 337 -7.08 32.82 32.58
C VAL A 337 -8.57 32.61 32.41
N THR A 338 -8.99 32.46 31.16
CA THR A 338 -10.36 32.06 30.82
C THR A 338 -10.30 30.67 30.15
N GLN A 339 -11.05 29.73 30.70
CA GLN A 339 -11.18 28.40 30.15
C GLN A 339 -12.06 28.42 28.88
N LEU A 340 -11.49 28.01 27.73
CA LEU A 340 -12.21 27.91 26.47
C LEU A 340 -12.37 26.46 26.09
N LYS A 341 -13.59 26.02 25.84
CA LYS A 341 -13.86 24.70 25.27
C LYS A 341 -13.52 24.74 23.79
N VAL A 342 -12.72 23.76 23.34
CA VAL A 342 -12.24 23.68 21.96
C VAL A 342 -12.59 22.35 21.34
N GLN A 343 -12.74 22.37 20.02
CA GLN A 343 -12.76 21.13 19.22
C GLN A 343 -11.37 20.93 18.62
N THR A 344 -10.77 19.81 18.97
CA THR A 344 -9.45 19.41 18.44
C THR A 344 -9.63 18.58 17.18
N GLY A 345 -8.65 18.67 16.27
CA GLY A 345 -8.63 17.92 15.03
C GLY A 345 -7.38 17.03 14.93
N ARG A 346 -6.67 17.19 13.82
CA ARG A 346 -5.47 16.38 13.50
C ARG A 346 -4.31 16.69 14.43
N ILE A 347 -3.52 15.66 14.72
CA ILE A 347 -2.26 15.79 15.46
C ILE A 347 -1.11 15.71 14.45
N LEU A 348 -0.17 16.64 14.53
CA LEU A 348 1.00 16.69 13.69
C LEU A 348 2.25 16.95 14.55
N GLY A 349 3.02 15.90 14.80
CA GLY A 349 4.17 15.98 15.70
C GLY A 349 3.75 16.39 17.10
N ASP A 350 4.27 17.52 17.59
CA ASP A 350 3.99 18.11 18.90
C ASP A 350 2.84 19.13 18.90
N HIS A 351 2.20 19.33 17.74
CA HIS A 351 1.08 20.26 17.58
C HIS A 351 -0.25 19.54 17.33
N ILE A 352 -1.34 20.18 17.78
CA ILE A 352 -2.71 19.73 17.56
C ILE A 352 -3.52 20.83 16.88
N GLU A 353 -4.30 20.42 15.88
CA GLU A 353 -5.23 21.32 15.19
C GLU A 353 -6.39 21.73 16.10
N ILE A 354 -6.75 23.01 16.09
CA ILE A 354 -7.95 23.52 16.71
C ILE A 354 -8.96 23.89 15.61
N GLN A 355 -10.06 23.17 15.56
CA GLN A 355 -11.11 23.37 14.56
C GLN A 355 -12.05 24.53 14.96
N SER A 356 -12.29 24.70 16.26
CA SER A 356 -13.14 25.78 16.79
C SER A 356 -12.82 26.11 18.24
N GLY A 357 -13.18 27.32 18.68
CA GLY A 357 -13.06 27.77 20.09
C GLY A 357 -11.91 28.73 20.37
N VAL A 358 -10.97 28.95 19.40
CA VAL A 358 -9.81 29.84 19.56
C VAL A 358 -9.68 30.76 18.34
N LYS A 359 -9.29 32.01 18.59
CA LYS A 359 -8.91 32.96 17.53
C LYS A 359 -7.40 32.99 17.35
N PRO A 360 -6.90 33.34 16.16
CA PRO A 360 -5.45 33.38 15.89
C PRO A 360 -4.65 34.31 16.81
N GLU A 361 -5.31 35.33 17.35
CA GLU A 361 -4.73 36.40 18.20
C GLU A 361 -4.79 36.09 19.70
N ASP A 362 -5.43 34.94 20.06
CA ASP A 362 -5.57 34.57 21.46
C ASP A 362 -4.22 34.12 22.05
N LYS A 363 -3.85 34.74 23.17
CA LYS A 363 -2.69 34.30 23.96
C LYS A 363 -3.10 33.13 24.83
N LEU A 364 -2.53 31.98 24.59
CA LEU A 364 -2.87 30.73 25.24
C LEU A 364 -1.75 30.26 26.17
N VAL A 365 -2.12 29.55 27.22
CA VAL A 365 -1.16 28.88 28.09
C VAL A 365 -0.54 27.72 27.35
N ALA A 366 0.79 27.72 27.16
CA ALA A 366 1.54 26.68 26.45
C ALA A 366 1.70 25.39 27.25
N SER A 367 1.82 25.51 28.57
CA SER A 367 2.00 24.37 29.49
C SER A 367 1.54 24.73 30.90
N GLY A 368 1.19 23.69 31.68
CA GLY A 368 0.68 23.90 33.06
C GLY A 368 -0.83 24.13 33.19
N GLY A 369 -1.57 24.10 32.08
CA GLY A 369 -3.01 24.29 32.05
C GLY A 369 -3.80 23.30 32.92
N SER A 370 -3.27 22.10 33.16
CA SER A 370 -3.92 21.07 33.98
C SER A 370 -4.17 21.49 35.44
N PHE A 371 -3.37 22.42 35.92
CA PHE A 371 -3.44 22.94 37.31
C PHE A 371 -4.23 24.23 37.43
N LEU A 372 -4.75 24.75 36.33
CA LEU A 372 -5.49 26.00 36.28
C LEU A 372 -7.00 25.76 36.36
N SER A 373 -7.68 26.71 37.01
CA SER A 373 -9.14 26.85 37.02
C SER A 373 -9.52 28.14 36.30
N ASP A 374 -10.78 28.22 35.89
CA ASP A 374 -11.30 29.44 35.25
C ASP A 374 -11.21 30.62 36.21
N GLY A 375 -10.69 31.77 35.74
CA GLY A 375 -10.49 32.97 36.51
C GLY A 375 -9.20 33.06 37.33
N ASP A 376 -8.34 32.04 37.34
CA ASP A 376 -7.07 32.06 38.08
C ASP A 376 -6.14 33.16 37.59
N LEU A 377 -5.42 33.79 38.55
CA LEU A 377 -4.40 34.79 38.26
C LEU A 377 -3.07 34.09 38.03
N VAL A 378 -2.47 34.29 36.85
CA VAL A 378 -1.21 33.63 36.42
C VAL A 378 -0.08 34.64 36.30
N ARG A 379 1.13 34.17 36.52
CA ARG A 379 2.36 34.91 36.20
C ARG A 379 2.87 34.43 34.84
N VAL A 380 2.85 35.34 33.87
CA VAL A 380 3.37 35.05 32.53
C VAL A 380 4.89 35.10 32.52
N VAL A 381 5.50 34.06 32.02
CA VAL A 381 6.93 34.02 31.70
C VAL A 381 7.06 33.80 30.20
N ASN A 382 7.81 34.66 29.53
CA ASN A 382 8.09 34.44 28.11
C ASN A 382 8.90 33.13 27.98
N ALA A 383 8.32 32.15 27.30
CA ALA A 383 9.04 30.91 26.99
C ALA A 383 10.25 31.26 26.12
N ALA A 384 11.44 31.03 26.62
CA ALA A 384 12.60 30.90 25.75
C ALA A 384 12.36 29.72 24.81
N PRO A 385 12.72 29.81 23.52
CA PRO A 385 12.53 28.71 22.58
C PRO A 385 13.21 27.46 23.16
N ALA A 386 12.47 26.36 23.26
CA ALA A 386 12.99 25.08 23.72
C ALA A 386 14.20 24.71 22.85
N GLN A 387 15.38 24.73 23.45
CA GLN A 387 16.58 24.22 22.82
C GLN A 387 16.37 22.72 22.64
N SER A 388 16.35 22.28 21.37
CA SER A 388 16.41 20.87 21.00
C SER A 388 17.71 20.30 21.62
N VAL A 389 17.57 19.46 22.62
CA VAL A 389 18.69 18.67 23.16
C VAL A 389 19.08 17.71 22.03
N PRO A 390 20.31 17.78 21.53
CA PRO A 390 20.77 16.78 20.56
C PRO A 390 20.79 15.42 21.27
N ALA A 391 20.14 14.43 20.70
CA ALA A 391 20.21 13.04 21.14
C ALA A 391 21.69 12.61 21.11
N GLN A 392 22.29 12.45 22.28
CA GLN A 392 23.59 11.84 22.40
C GLN A 392 23.52 10.42 21.85
N ALA A 393 24.28 10.19 20.79
CA ALA A 393 24.55 8.87 20.26
C ALA A 393 25.18 8.02 21.37
N ALA A 394 24.43 7.04 21.86
CA ALA A 394 24.98 5.97 22.69
C ALA A 394 25.87 5.09 21.80
N SER A 395 27.17 5.33 21.86
CA SER A 395 28.18 4.38 21.42
C SER A 395 28.27 3.26 22.46
N LYS A 396 27.91 2.06 22.11
CA LYS A 396 28.57 0.81 22.50
C LYS A 396 28.22 -0.30 21.56
#